data_79039abe1151c85a18c91bb63d95a9f4
#
_entry.id   79039abe1151c85a18c91bb63d95a9f4
#
_cell.length_a   1.000
_cell.length_b   1.000
_cell.length_c   1.000
_cell.angle_alpha   90.00
_cell.angle_beta   90.00
_cell.angle_gamma   90.00
#
_symmetry.space_group_name_H-M   'P 1'
#
loop_
_entity.id
_entity.type
_entity.pdbx_description
1 polymer ?
#
loop_
_entity_poly.entity_id
_entity_poly.type
_entity_poly.pdbx_seq_one_letter_code
_entity_poly.pdbx_strand_id
1 'polypeptide(L)'
;MSSENALAELRLTTRAEHDRIENILRLTEPMALERYGVILCGFDAFLRAWEPRIHAALPERLQAWFRARRRGGFASADVEWLRAVAGIAPVPMATPLAATLPVGDLAEVLGSLYVIESSALGGRVAAPHLKRTLGLGQGRGASYFHGFGGETGVMWDNFRVLASLEIGESSRNTVRACQSARRTFAALIELFAPLAPTVEPAARPATTGADVPQRIAPALLIAFGDDDAGSTRPAPLDEMHIDLEVDDEAAEGDTLLELPLDDLDEGNGDTVRMQL
;
A
#
# COMPACT_ATOMS: atom_id res chain seq x y z
N MET A 1 -9.45 29.01 9.78
CA MET A 1 -8.64 27.82 10.22
C MET A 1 -8.04 27.27 8.94
N SER A 2 -6.72 27.18 8.83
CA SER A 2 -6.08 26.83 7.56
C SER A 2 -6.26 25.34 7.21
N SER A 3 -6.21 25.01 5.93
CA SER A 3 -6.33 23.65 5.38
C SER A 3 -5.28 22.65 5.93
N GLU A 4 -4.19 23.13 6.52
CA GLU A 4 -3.20 22.35 7.28
C GLU A 4 -3.80 21.64 8.51
N ASN A 5 -4.93 22.14 9.02
CA ASN A 5 -5.57 21.59 10.20
C ASN A 5 -6.13 20.18 9.99
N ALA A 6 -6.68 19.86 8.82
CA ALA A 6 -7.29 18.53 8.56
C ALA A 6 -6.26 17.38 8.59
N LEU A 7 -5.07 17.59 8.03
CA LEU A 7 -3.99 16.59 8.06
C LEU A 7 -3.38 16.44 9.45
N ALA A 8 -3.24 17.55 10.18
CA ALA A 8 -2.78 17.51 11.56
C ALA A 8 -3.78 16.73 12.45
N GLU A 9 -5.09 16.95 12.26
CA GLU A 9 -6.13 16.21 12.96
C GLU A 9 -6.15 14.72 12.58
N LEU A 10 -5.99 14.37 11.31
CA LEU A 10 -5.85 12.99 10.88
C LEU A 10 -4.67 12.31 11.58
N ARG A 11 -3.50 12.93 11.57
CA ARG A 11 -2.30 12.43 12.24
C ARG A 11 -2.51 12.24 13.73
N LEU A 12 -3.05 13.27 14.41
CA LEU A 12 -3.27 13.23 15.86
C LEU A 12 -4.27 12.14 16.23
N THR A 13 -5.39 12.08 15.51
CA THR A 13 -6.50 11.19 15.82
C THR A 13 -6.18 9.72 15.56
N THR A 14 -5.27 9.42 14.61
CA THR A 14 -4.92 8.04 14.23
C THR A 14 -3.61 7.54 14.84
N ARG A 15 -2.94 8.35 15.66
CA ARG A 15 -1.61 7.99 16.20
C ARG A 15 -1.61 6.67 16.97
N ALA A 16 -2.61 6.46 17.83
CA ALA A 16 -2.69 5.25 18.65
C ALA A 16 -2.87 3.98 17.80
N GLU A 17 -3.73 4.05 16.78
CA GLU A 17 -3.94 2.95 15.84
C GLU A 17 -2.69 2.69 14.99
N HIS A 18 -2.00 3.74 14.58
CA HIS A 18 -0.73 3.64 13.86
C HIS A 18 0.34 2.92 14.70
N ASP A 19 0.57 3.35 15.94
CA ASP A 19 1.51 2.71 16.85
C ASP A 19 1.15 1.23 17.08
N ARG A 20 -0.16 0.94 17.15
CA ARG A 20 -0.64 -0.43 17.34
C ARG A 20 -0.35 -1.33 16.14
N ILE A 21 -0.62 -0.86 14.91
CA ILE A 21 -0.34 -1.67 13.71
C ILE A 21 1.17 -1.90 13.52
N GLU A 22 2.02 -0.91 13.82
CA GLU A 22 3.46 -1.07 13.81
C GLU A 22 3.94 -2.15 14.77
N ASN A 23 3.42 -2.13 16.01
CA ASN A 23 3.73 -3.14 17.01
C ASN A 23 3.27 -4.55 16.62
N ILE A 24 2.23 -4.68 15.80
CA ILE A 24 1.78 -5.96 15.26
C ILE A 24 2.69 -6.42 14.12
N LEU A 25 2.96 -5.56 13.14
CA LEU A 25 3.68 -5.94 11.92
C LEU A 25 5.18 -6.10 12.14
N ARG A 26 5.80 -5.21 12.92
CA ARG A 26 7.24 -5.22 13.30
C ARG A 26 8.16 -5.35 12.09
N LEU A 27 7.87 -4.60 11.02
CA LEU A 27 8.53 -4.71 9.72
C LEU A 27 10.02 -4.35 9.73
N THR A 28 10.48 -3.68 10.76
CA THR A 28 11.88 -3.28 10.96
C THR A 28 12.65 -4.20 11.93
N GLU A 29 12.01 -5.27 12.38
CA GLU A 29 12.63 -6.29 13.21
C GLU A 29 12.93 -7.56 12.39
N PRO A 30 13.93 -8.38 12.78
CA PRO A 30 14.16 -9.67 12.14
C PRO A 30 12.89 -10.54 12.22
N MET A 31 12.53 -11.15 11.10
CA MET A 31 11.38 -12.05 11.05
C MET A 31 11.64 -13.23 10.12
N ALA A 32 10.88 -14.32 10.30
CA ALA A 32 10.89 -15.44 9.38
C ALA A 32 10.16 -15.08 8.07
N LEU A 33 10.56 -15.73 6.96
CA LEU A 33 9.97 -15.49 5.64
C LEU A 33 8.48 -15.85 5.61
N GLU A 34 8.08 -16.87 6.38
CA GLU A 34 6.69 -17.30 6.51
C GLU A 34 5.83 -16.19 7.14
N ARG A 35 6.33 -15.54 8.19
CA ARG A 35 5.64 -14.38 8.80
C ARG A 35 5.49 -13.23 7.83
N TYR A 36 6.55 -12.91 7.09
CA TYR A 36 6.50 -11.91 6.04
C TYR A 36 5.45 -12.26 4.97
N GLY A 37 5.40 -13.53 4.55
CA GLY A 37 4.40 -14.03 3.61
C GLY A 37 2.96 -13.83 4.10
N VAL A 38 2.68 -14.07 5.39
CA VAL A 38 1.35 -13.82 5.99
C VAL A 38 1.02 -12.33 5.95
N ILE A 39 1.96 -11.45 6.28
CA ILE A 39 1.77 -9.99 6.22
C ILE A 39 1.42 -9.56 4.79
N LEU A 40 2.17 -10.05 3.82
CA LEU A 40 1.97 -9.70 2.42
C LEU A 40 0.63 -10.22 1.87
N CYS A 41 0.25 -11.45 2.20
CA CYS A 41 -1.08 -12.00 1.86
C CYS A 41 -2.21 -11.16 2.48
N GLY A 42 -2.04 -10.65 3.69
CA GLY A 42 -3.01 -9.76 4.32
C GLY A 42 -3.17 -8.45 3.55
N PHE A 43 -2.08 -7.80 3.16
CA PHE A 43 -2.15 -6.58 2.34
C PHE A 43 -2.74 -6.85 0.96
N ASP A 44 -2.35 -7.93 0.29
CA ASP A 44 -2.94 -8.33 -1.01
C ASP A 44 -4.46 -8.51 -0.91
N ALA A 45 -4.91 -9.28 0.08
CA ALA A 45 -6.33 -9.52 0.30
C ALA A 45 -7.11 -8.23 0.61
N PHE A 46 -6.54 -7.36 1.47
CA PHE A 46 -7.15 -6.07 1.81
C PHE A 46 -7.27 -5.17 0.57
N LEU A 47 -6.19 -4.97 -0.18
CA LEU A 47 -6.15 -4.07 -1.32
C LEU A 47 -7.04 -4.54 -2.48
N ARG A 48 -7.13 -5.83 -2.74
CA ARG A 48 -8.05 -6.40 -3.74
C ARG A 48 -9.51 -6.06 -3.46
N ALA A 49 -9.91 -5.99 -2.19
CA ALA A 49 -11.27 -5.61 -1.81
C ALA A 49 -11.45 -4.10 -1.69
N TRP A 50 -10.43 -3.37 -1.26
CA TRP A 50 -10.46 -1.95 -0.95
C TRP A 50 -10.32 -1.06 -2.18
N GLU A 51 -9.34 -1.30 -3.06
CA GLU A 51 -9.04 -0.44 -4.21
C GLU A 51 -10.23 -0.28 -5.17
N PRO A 52 -10.99 -1.32 -5.55
CA PRO A 52 -12.15 -1.15 -6.42
C PRO A 52 -13.23 -0.25 -5.81
N ARG A 53 -13.42 -0.35 -4.49
CA ARG A 53 -14.42 0.45 -3.78
C ARG A 53 -14.02 1.92 -3.70
N ILE A 54 -12.75 2.20 -3.40
CA ILE A 54 -12.22 3.56 -3.42
C ILE A 54 -12.35 4.15 -4.82
N HIS A 55 -11.95 3.40 -5.85
CA HIS A 55 -12.08 3.86 -7.23
C HIS A 55 -13.52 4.22 -7.60
N ALA A 56 -14.48 3.38 -7.23
CA ALA A 56 -15.90 3.61 -7.54
C ALA A 56 -16.49 4.79 -6.74
N ALA A 57 -15.99 5.05 -5.53
CA ALA A 57 -16.48 6.14 -4.68
C ALA A 57 -15.83 7.50 -4.99
N LEU A 58 -14.72 7.52 -5.71
CA LEU A 58 -14.05 8.76 -6.12
C LEU A 58 -14.80 9.45 -7.27
N PRO A 59 -14.92 10.80 -7.25
CA PRO A 59 -15.34 11.57 -8.40
C PRO A 59 -14.50 11.23 -9.64
N GLU A 60 -15.11 11.30 -10.82
CA GLU A 60 -14.47 10.93 -12.10
C GLU A 60 -13.13 11.63 -12.30
N ARG A 61 -13.03 12.94 -11.97
CA ARG A 61 -11.79 13.72 -12.03
C ARG A 61 -10.64 13.17 -11.20
N LEU A 62 -10.89 12.35 -10.18
CA LEU A 62 -9.88 11.77 -9.30
C LEU A 62 -9.60 10.30 -9.60
N GLN A 63 -10.36 9.65 -10.46
CA GLN A 63 -10.20 8.23 -10.73
C GLN A 63 -8.88 7.91 -11.46
N ALA A 64 -8.47 8.74 -12.43
CA ALA A 64 -7.18 8.58 -13.12
C ALA A 64 -6.02 8.78 -12.15
N TRP A 65 -6.08 9.85 -11.33
CA TRP A 65 -5.11 10.10 -10.27
C TRP A 65 -4.98 8.90 -9.31
N PHE A 66 -6.08 8.29 -8.89
CA PHE A 66 -6.07 7.13 -8.01
C PHE A 66 -5.51 5.88 -8.71
N ARG A 67 -5.84 5.64 -10.00
CA ARG A 67 -5.29 4.49 -10.74
C ARG A 67 -3.76 4.46 -10.74
N ALA A 68 -3.13 5.62 -10.93
CA ALA A 68 -1.67 5.75 -10.91
C ALA A 68 -1.02 5.45 -9.54
N ARG A 69 -1.81 5.38 -8.47
CA ARG A 69 -1.36 5.20 -7.08
C ARG A 69 -1.66 3.82 -6.50
N ARG A 70 -2.35 2.99 -7.24
CA ARG A 70 -2.73 1.66 -6.78
C ARG A 70 -1.51 0.79 -6.55
N ARG A 71 -1.49 0.07 -5.43
CA ARG A 71 -0.39 -0.82 -5.04
C ARG A 71 -0.80 -2.29 -4.92
N GLY A 72 -2.08 -2.59 -5.15
CA GLY A 72 -2.59 -3.97 -5.09
C GLY A 72 -1.86 -4.89 -6.07
N GLY A 73 -1.53 -4.40 -7.27
CA GLY A 73 -0.73 -5.17 -8.24
C GLY A 73 0.66 -5.55 -7.73
N PHE A 74 1.33 -4.66 -6.99
CA PHE A 74 2.62 -4.98 -6.38
C PHE A 74 2.49 -6.08 -5.31
N ALA A 75 1.48 -5.98 -4.43
CA ALA A 75 1.24 -6.99 -3.42
C ALA A 75 0.92 -8.36 -4.03
N SER A 76 0.08 -8.39 -5.08
CA SER A 76 -0.26 -9.62 -5.78
C SER A 76 0.95 -10.28 -6.45
N ALA A 77 1.77 -9.48 -7.15
CA ALA A 77 2.98 -10.00 -7.79
C ALA A 77 3.99 -10.54 -6.76
N ASP A 78 4.12 -9.88 -5.61
CA ASP A 78 5.00 -10.35 -4.55
C ASP A 78 4.50 -11.66 -3.91
N VAL A 79 3.19 -11.81 -3.70
CA VAL A 79 2.58 -13.07 -3.22
C VAL A 79 2.84 -14.21 -4.21
N GLU A 80 2.68 -13.96 -5.52
CA GLU A 80 2.96 -14.94 -6.55
C GLU A 80 4.45 -15.32 -6.58
N TRP A 81 5.34 -14.34 -6.43
CA TRP A 81 6.77 -14.59 -6.36
C TRP A 81 7.15 -15.46 -5.15
N LEU A 82 6.62 -15.16 -3.96
CA LEU A 82 6.85 -15.96 -2.75
C LEU A 82 6.39 -17.40 -2.93
N ARG A 83 5.24 -17.61 -3.58
CA ARG A 83 4.73 -18.93 -3.89
C ARG A 83 5.64 -19.68 -4.86
N ALA A 84 6.04 -19.04 -5.96
CA ALA A 84 6.76 -19.70 -7.05
C ALA A 84 8.25 -19.95 -6.73
N VAL A 85 8.91 -19.00 -6.04
CA VAL A 85 10.36 -19.02 -5.86
C VAL A 85 10.75 -19.44 -4.45
N ALA A 86 10.01 -18.99 -3.44
CA ALA A 86 10.30 -19.29 -2.03
C ALA A 86 9.49 -20.46 -1.48
N GLY A 87 8.57 -21.03 -2.24
CA GLY A 87 7.72 -22.16 -1.81
C GLY A 87 6.71 -21.78 -0.71
N ILE A 88 6.54 -20.50 -0.41
CA ILE A 88 5.60 -20.03 0.60
C ILE A 88 4.18 -20.09 0.02
N ALA A 89 3.33 -20.94 0.58
CA ALA A 89 1.94 -21.02 0.18
C ALA A 89 1.19 -19.74 0.60
N PRO A 90 0.39 -19.13 -0.31
CA PRO A 90 -0.49 -18.03 0.07
C PRO A 90 -1.44 -18.46 1.19
N VAL A 91 -1.53 -17.65 2.24
CA VAL A 91 -2.49 -17.87 3.32
C VAL A 91 -3.80 -17.19 2.93
N PRO A 92 -4.92 -17.90 2.83
CA PRO A 92 -6.20 -17.27 2.60
C PRO A 92 -6.53 -16.31 3.72
N MET A 93 -6.73 -15.04 3.39
CA MET A 93 -7.09 -14.01 4.36
C MET A 93 -8.52 -13.57 4.11
N ALA A 94 -9.26 -13.36 5.19
CA ALA A 94 -10.63 -12.86 5.10
C ALA A 94 -10.63 -11.40 4.61
N THR A 95 -11.44 -11.11 3.58
CA THR A 95 -11.56 -9.77 3.00
C THR A 95 -12.79 -8.96 3.48
N PRO A 96 -13.66 -9.45 4.39
CA PRO A 96 -14.91 -8.76 4.72
C PRO A 96 -14.67 -7.36 5.31
N LEU A 97 -13.56 -7.15 6.03
CA LEU A 97 -13.27 -5.90 6.73
C LEU A 97 -13.13 -4.69 5.77
N ALA A 98 -12.40 -4.86 4.66
CA ALA A 98 -12.27 -3.81 3.66
C ALA A 98 -13.63 -3.48 2.99
N ALA A 99 -14.52 -4.47 2.88
CA ALA A 99 -15.85 -4.31 2.29
C ALA A 99 -16.80 -3.47 3.15
N THR A 100 -16.58 -3.35 4.44
CA THR A 100 -17.44 -2.60 5.39
C THR A 100 -16.99 -1.17 5.65
N LEU A 101 -15.83 -0.75 5.11
CA LEU A 101 -15.31 0.59 5.32
C LEU A 101 -16.23 1.65 4.74
N PRO A 102 -16.42 2.80 5.44
CA PRO A 102 -17.25 3.88 4.93
C PRO A 102 -16.55 4.57 3.75
N VAL A 103 -17.29 4.74 2.67
CA VAL A 103 -16.88 5.44 1.45
C VAL A 103 -18.06 6.25 0.87
N GLY A 104 -18.94 6.72 1.73
CA GLY A 104 -20.19 7.38 1.36
C GLY A 104 -20.00 8.82 0.83
N ASP A 105 -18.87 9.46 1.12
CA ASP A 105 -18.49 10.76 0.58
C ASP A 105 -16.98 10.89 0.42
N LEU A 106 -16.54 11.98 -0.23
CA LEU A 106 -15.13 12.20 -0.53
C LEU A 106 -14.26 12.34 0.73
N ALA A 107 -14.78 12.92 1.81
CA ALA A 107 -14.03 13.05 3.06
C ALA A 107 -13.73 11.66 3.69
N GLU A 108 -14.71 10.75 3.66
CA GLU A 108 -14.50 9.36 4.12
C GLU A 108 -13.48 8.63 3.23
N VAL A 109 -13.58 8.80 1.90
CA VAL A 109 -12.62 8.22 0.96
C VAL A 109 -11.21 8.72 1.22
N LEU A 110 -11.03 10.04 1.40
CA LEU A 110 -9.72 10.64 1.68
C LEU A 110 -9.16 10.22 3.04
N GLY A 111 -10.01 10.05 4.05
CA GLY A 111 -9.60 9.51 5.34
C GLY A 111 -9.10 8.07 5.24
N SER A 112 -9.77 7.22 4.46
CA SER A 112 -9.30 5.85 4.20
C SER A 112 -8.02 5.82 3.38
N LEU A 113 -7.92 6.67 2.34
CA LEU A 113 -6.72 6.85 1.52
C LEU A 113 -5.52 7.31 2.35
N TYR A 114 -5.71 8.22 3.32
CA TYR A 114 -4.65 8.67 4.22
C TYR A 114 -3.87 7.52 4.84
N VAL A 115 -4.55 6.47 5.30
CA VAL A 115 -3.92 5.31 5.94
C VAL A 115 -3.01 4.55 4.97
N ILE A 116 -3.50 4.32 3.75
CA ILE A 116 -2.75 3.55 2.75
C ILE A 116 -1.63 4.39 2.14
N GLU A 117 -1.85 5.66 1.85
CA GLU A 117 -0.83 6.56 1.32
C GLU A 117 0.31 6.78 2.32
N SER A 118 -0.01 7.03 3.60
CA SER A 118 1.01 7.20 4.63
C SER A 118 1.83 5.92 4.87
N SER A 119 1.22 4.74 4.72
CA SER A 119 1.94 3.47 4.85
C SER A 119 3.04 3.28 3.80
N ALA A 120 2.96 3.96 2.64
CA ALA A 120 4.02 3.92 1.64
C ALA A 120 5.33 4.54 2.13
N LEU A 121 5.26 5.55 3.00
CA LEU A 121 6.45 6.13 3.63
C LEU A 121 7.14 5.13 4.55
N GLY A 122 6.37 4.33 5.29
CA GLY A 122 6.90 3.23 6.11
C GLY A 122 7.62 2.17 5.27
N GLY A 123 7.17 1.94 4.05
CA GLY A 123 7.82 1.07 3.09
C GLY A 123 9.27 1.48 2.79
N ARG A 124 9.59 2.78 2.76
CA ARG A 124 10.95 3.29 2.56
C ARG A 124 11.93 2.83 3.66
N VAL A 125 11.44 2.57 4.86
CA VAL A 125 12.23 2.04 5.97
C VAL A 125 12.22 0.52 5.97
N ALA A 126 11.07 -0.10 5.71
CA ALA A 126 10.93 -1.55 5.68
C ALA A 126 11.70 -2.21 4.52
N ALA A 127 11.67 -1.65 3.30
CA ALA A 127 12.28 -2.25 2.13
C ALA A 127 13.81 -2.48 2.26
N PRO A 128 14.63 -1.53 2.74
CA PRO A 128 16.05 -1.79 3.00
C PRO A 128 16.28 -2.85 4.07
N HIS A 129 15.41 -2.92 5.08
CA HIS A 129 15.48 -3.95 6.12
C HIS A 129 15.18 -5.34 5.55
N LEU A 130 14.09 -5.48 4.79
CA LEU A 130 13.72 -6.73 4.11
C LEU A 130 14.81 -7.20 3.15
N LYS A 131 15.44 -6.28 2.43
CA LYS A 131 16.58 -6.61 1.56
C LYS A 131 17.75 -7.18 2.35
N ARG A 132 18.09 -6.58 3.49
CA ARG A 132 19.23 -7.01 4.32
C ARG A 132 18.96 -8.33 5.05
N THR A 133 17.75 -8.53 5.57
CA THR A 133 17.43 -9.67 6.45
C THR A 133 16.87 -10.87 5.70
N LEU A 134 16.10 -10.66 4.65
CA LEU A 134 15.43 -11.71 3.88
C LEU A 134 15.92 -11.81 2.42
N GLY A 135 16.79 -10.91 1.95
CA GLY A 135 17.24 -10.87 0.56
C GLY A 135 16.18 -10.44 -0.44
N LEU A 136 15.05 -9.87 0.02
CA LEU A 136 13.93 -9.46 -0.79
C LEU A 136 14.15 -8.08 -1.42
N GLY A 137 13.46 -7.79 -2.53
CA GLY A 137 13.57 -6.50 -3.22
C GLY A 137 12.45 -6.29 -4.24
N GLN A 138 12.52 -5.20 -4.98
CA GLN A 138 11.61 -4.94 -6.08
C GLN A 138 11.68 -6.07 -7.12
N GLY A 139 10.53 -6.58 -7.57
CA GLY A 139 10.43 -7.74 -8.46
C GLY A 139 10.86 -9.07 -7.83
N ARG A 140 11.20 -9.07 -6.54
CA ARG A 140 11.68 -10.23 -5.80
C ARG A 140 11.04 -10.31 -4.41
N GLY A 141 9.71 -10.22 -4.37
CA GLY A 141 8.90 -10.42 -3.19
C GLY A 141 8.76 -9.23 -2.24
N ALA A 142 9.26 -8.03 -2.59
CA ALA A 142 9.09 -6.82 -1.77
C ALA A 142 8.75 -5.57 -2.59
N SER A 143 8.12 -5.71 -3.74
CA SER A 143 7.67 -4.59 -4.58
C SER A 143 6.65 -3.73 -3.87
N TYR A 144 5.75 -4.33 -3.08
CA TYR A 144 4.75 -3.60 -2.30
C TYR A 144 5.37 -2.61 -1.32
N PHE A 145 6.39 -3.03 -0.57
CA PHE A 145 7.08 -2.16 0.39
C PHE A 145 8.09 -1.22 -0.29
N HIS A 146 8.62 -1.60 -1.43
CA HIS A 146 9.42 -0.69 -2.26
C HIS A 146 8.57 0.46 -2.81
N GLY A 147 7.28 0.18 -3.08
CA GLY A 147 6.32 1.15 -3.59
C GLY A 147 6.79 1.78 -4.90
N PHE A 148 6.69 3.09 -4.99
CA PHE A 148 7.11 3.88 -6.14
C PHE A 148 8.57 4.36 -6.04
N GLY A 149 9.38 3.75 -5.16
CA GLY A 149 10.79 4.10 -5.03
C GLY A 149 10.99 5.58 -4.66
N GLY A 150 11.77 6.30 -5.47
CA GLY A 150 12.06 7.72 -5.27
C GLY A 150 10.82 8.63 -5.33
N GLU A 151 9.81 8.24 -6.12
CA GLU A 151 8.58 9.01 -6.31
C GLU A 151 7.62 8.96 -5.12
N THR A 152 7.84 8.05 -4.17
CA THR A 152 6.94 7.87 -3.00
C THR A 152 6.74 9.16 -2.21
N GLY A 153 7.80 9.97 -2.05
CA GLY A 153 7.71 11.26 -1.35
C GLY A 153 6.82 12.26 -2.09
N VAL A 154 7.07 12.42 -3.39
CA VAL A 154 6.28 13.32 -4.27
C VAL A 154 4.80 12.88 -4.29
N MET A 155 4.54 11.57 -4.37
CA MET A 155 3.17 11.06 -4.35
C MET A 155 2.47 11.36 -3.02
N TRP A 156 3.18 11.23 -1.89
CA TRP A 156 2.65 11.60 -0.59
C TRP A 156 2.33 13.10 -0.50
N ASP A 157 3.23 13.97 -0.96
CA ASP A 157 3.00 15.41 -0.95
C ASP A 157 1.81 15.81 -1.83
N ASN A 158 1.68 15.22 -3.01
CA ASN A 158 0.51 15.40 -3.88
C ASN A 158 -0.78 14.95 -3.18
N PHE A 159 -0.76 13.83 -2.45
CA PHE A 159 -1.91 13.40 -1.65
C PHE A 159 -2.24 14.42 -0.55
N ARG A 160 -1.24 14.93 0.17
CA ARG A 160 -1.45 15.93 1.22
C ARG A 160 -2.14 17.18 0.68
N VAL A 161 -1.66 17.71 -0.45
CA VAL A 161 -2.26 18.88 -1.11
C VAL A 161 -3.72 18.58 -1.49
N LEU A 162 -3.97 17.46 -2.15
CA LEU A 162 -5.32 17.06 -2.53
C LEU A 162 -6.24 16.92 -1.31
N ALA A 163 -5.81 16.20 -0.28
CA ALA A 163 -6.61 15.98 0.92
C ALA A 163 -6.92 17.31 1.65
N SER A 164 -5.95 18.22 1.72
CA SER A 164 -6.15 19.54 2.30
C SER A 164 -7.17 20.38 1.53
N LEU A 165 -7.13 20.34 0.20
CA LEU A 165 -8.08 21.07 -0.65
C LEU A 165 -9.49 20.48 -0.58
N GLU A 166 -9.63 19.17 -0.68
CA GLU A 166 -10.93 18.50 -0.79
C GLU A 166 -11.65 18.35 0.56
N ILE A 167 -10.92 18.14 1.65
CA ILE A 167 -11.52 18.16 2.99
C ILE A 167 -11.85 19.61 3.36
N GLY A 168 -10.97 20.54 2.97
CA GLY A 168 -11.14 21.97 3.15
C GLY A 168 -11.19 22.37 4.64
N GLU A 169 -11.84 23.51 4.92
CA GLU A 169 -12.00 24.05 6.27
C GLU A 169 -13.23 23.51 7.03
N SER A 170 -13.95 22.57 6.42
CA SER A 170 -15.17 21.99 7.01
C SER A 170 -14.83 21.06 8.18
N SER A 171 -15.14 21.47 9.39
CA SER A 171 -14.98 20.62 10.58
C SER A 171 -15.76 19.30 10.45
N ARG A 172 -16.90 19.30 9.76
CA ARG A 172 -17.67 18.08 9.46
C ARG A 172 -16.91 17.11 8.59
N ASN A 173 -16.27 17.61 7.52
CA ASN A 173 -15.47 16.78 6.63
C ASN A 173 -14.24 16.23 7.34
N THR A 174 -13.56 17.06 8.14
CA THR A 174 -12.42 16.63 8.96
C THR A 174 -12.79 15.51 9.90
N VAL A 175 -13.91 15.62 10.64
CA VAL A 175 -14.41 14.57 11.53
C VAL A 175 -14.70 13.28 10.75
N ARG A 176 -15.35 13.36 9.59
CA ARG A 176 -15.65 12.18 8.76
C ARG A 176 -14.38 11.51 8.23
N ALA A 177 -13.41 12.28 7.76
CA ALA A 177 -12.12 11.77 7.33
C ALA A 177 -11.38 11.06 8.46
N CYS A 178 -11.31 11.67 9.66
CA CYS A 178 -10.70 11.06 10.84
C CYS A 178 -11.39 9.76 11.27
N GLN A 179 -12.72 9.73 11.26
CA GLN A 179 -13.48 8.51 11.58
C GLN A 179 -13.21 7.39 10.56
N SER A 180 -13.16 7.72 9.27
CA SER A 180 -12.87 6.75 8.21
C SER A 180 -11.43 6.23 8.31
N ALA A 181 -10.46 7.10 8.57
CA ALA A 181 -9.06 6.71 8.79
C ALA A 181 -8.93 5.73 9.97
N ARG A 182 -9.56 6.03 11.12
CA ARG A 182 -9.57 5.14 12.28
C ARG A 182 -10.20 3.78 11.99
N ARG A 183 -11.30 3.74 11.24
CA ARG A 183 -11.94 2.48 10.82
C ARG A 183 -11.04 1.68 9.87
N THR A 184 -10.32 2.34 8.99
CA THR A 184 -9.37 1.69 8.09
C THR A 184 -8.20 1.08 8.87
N PHE A 185 -7.63 1.80 9.83
CA PHE A 185 -6.64 1.24 10.76
C PHE A 185 -7.21 0.07 11.57
N ALA A 186 -8.43 0.21 12.11
CA ALA A 186 -9.07 -0.85 12.89
C ALA A 186 -9.23 -2.14 12.06
N ALA A 187 -9.63 -2.02 10.79
CA ALA A 187 -9.73 -3.15 9.88
C ALA A 187 -8.36 -3.83 9.63
N LEU A 188 -7.30 -3.05 9.44
CA LEU A 188 -5.94 -3.60 9.31
C LEU A 188 -5.45 -4.24 10.61
N ILE A 189 -5.70 -3.61 11.75
CA ILE A 189 -5.35 -4.15 13.07
C ILE A 189 -6.07 -5.50 13.32
N GLU A 190 -7.35 -5.58 12.99
CA GLU A 190 -8.13 -6.82 13.12
C GLU A 190 -7.59 -7.90 12.17
N LEU A 191 -7.31 -7.55 10.91
CA LEU A 191 -6.74 -8.45 9.92
C LEU A 191 -5.42 -9.06 10.39
N PHE A 192 -4.55 -8.25 10.98
CA PHE A 192 -3.23 -8.68 11.43
C PHE A 192 -3.15 -9.06 12.91
N ALA A 193 -4.26 -9.04 13.65
CA ALA A 193 -4.30 -9.41 15.07
C ALA A 193 -3.65 -10.78 15.39
N PRO A 194 -3.80 -11.83 14.54
CA PRO A 194 -3.13 -13.11 14.78
C PRO A 194 -1.60 -13.05 14.78
N LEU A 195 -1.01 -11.98 14.22
CA LEU A 195 0.44 -11.75 14.21
C LEU A 195 0.94 -10.96 15.42
N ALA A 196 0.04 -10.48 16.28
CA ALA A 196 0.42 -9.74 17.48
C ALA A 196 1.35 -10.60 18.37
N PRO A 197 2.38 -9.99 18.97
CA PRO A 197 3.22 -10.72 19.91
C PRO A 197 2.36 -11.23 21.07
N THR A 198 2.52 -12.51 21.40
CA THR A 198 1.88 -13.08 22.57
C THR A 198 2.46 -12.39 23.80
N VAL A 199 1.63 -11.64 24.53
CA VAL A 199 2.03 -11.10 25.82
C VAL A 199 2.04 -12.28 26.78
N GLU A 200 3.21 -12.89 26.98
CA GLU A 200 3.36 -13.73 28.17
C GLU A 200 3.12 -12.84 29.39
N PRO A 201 2.29 -13.27 30.36
CA PRO A 201 2.12 -12.51 31.58
C PRO A 201 3.52 -12.38 32.20
N ALA A 202 4.02 -11.14 32.23
CA ALA A 202 5.33 -10.83 32.78
C ALA A 202 5.42 -11.43 34.19
N ALA A 203 6.30 -12.43 34.36
CA ALA A 203 6.80 -12.82 35.67
C ALA A 203 7.32 -11.50 36.30
N ARG A 204 6.82 -11.15 37.50
CA ARG A 204 7.21 -9.94 38.22
C ARG A 204 8.74 -9.83 38.20
N PRO A 205 9.32 -8.74 37.66
CA PRO A 205 10.75 -8.57 37.75
C PRO A 205 11.16 -8.40 39.21
N ALA A 206 12.04 -9.22 39.66
CA ALA A 206 12.82 -8.92 40.87
C ALA A 206 13.59 -7.63 40.59
N THR A 207 13.38 -6.63 41.43
CA THR A 207 14.08 -5.35 41.43
C THR A 207 15.59 -5.57 41.50
N THR A 208 16.29 -5.36 40.41
CA THR A 208 17.73 -5.05 40.42
C THR A 208 17.96 -4.04 39.29
N GLY A 209 18.43 -2.86 39.68
CA GLY A 209 18.73 -1.78 38.78
C GLY A 209 19.90 -2.14 37.87
N ALA A 210 19.69 -1.98 36.60
CA ALA A 210 20.73 -1.74 35.60
C ALA A 210 20.06 -1.35 34.27
N ASP A 211 20.54 -0.28 33.71
CA ASP A 211 20.50 0.18 32.30
C ASP A 211 19.26 -0.22 31.45
N VAL A 212 18.41 0.77 31.27
CA VAL A 212 17.38 0.75 30.23
C VAL A 212 18.09 1.00 28.89
N PRO A 213 18.14 0.04 27.96
CA PRO A 213 18.60 0.35 26.61
C PRO A 213 17.63 1.38 26.00
N GLN A 214 18.17 2.48 25.51
CA GLN A 214 17.42 3.48 24.73
C GLN A 214 16.69 2.74 23.63
N ARG A 215 15.35 2.67 23.74
CA ARG A 215 14.48 2.23 22.66
C ARG A 215 14.76 3.13 21.45
N ILE A 216 15.26 2.53 20.39
CA ILE A 216 15.29 3.15 19.06
C ILE A 216 13.84 3.55 18.76
N ALA A 217 13.60 4.84 18.57
CA ALA A 217 12.26 5.34 18.22
C ALA A 217 11.74 4.55 17.00
N PRO A 218 10.45 4.21 16.96
CA PRO A 218 9.87 3.48 15.84
C PRO A 218 10.18 4.21 14.53
N ALA A 219 10.80 3.54 13.59
CA ALA A 219 11.30 4.14 12.36
C ALA A 219 10.20 4.79 11.49
N LEU A 220 8.95 4.41 11.72
CA LEU A 220 7.79 5.02 11.05
C LEU A 220 7.40 6.38 11.64
N LEU A 221 7.74 6.65 12.90
CA LEU A 221 7.51 7.96 13.52
C LEU A 221 8.34 9.06 12.84
N ILE A 222 9.49 8.71 12.26
CA ILE A 222 10.35 9.63 11.50
C ILE A 222 9.66 10.08 10.20
N ALA A 223 8.79 9.27 9.61
CA ALA A 223 8.04 9.66 8.40
C ALA A 223 7.00 10.76 8.65
N PHE A 224 6.66 11.04 9.91
CA PHE A 224 5.79 12.13 10.34
C PHE A 224 6.55 13.28 11.02
N GLY A 225 7.90 13.29 10.94
CA GLY A 225 8.73 14.37 11.45
C GLY A 225 8.37 15.72 10.83
N ASP A 226 8.66 16.81 11.57
CA ASP A 226 8.47 18.19 11.16
C ASP A 226 9.42 18.54 9.99
N ASP A 227 9.12 18.06 8.78
CA ASP A 227 9.79 18.48 7.55
C ASP A 227 9.17 19.82 7.06
N ASP A 228 9.20 20.82 7.94
CA ASP A 228 8.82 22.20 7.58
C ASP A 228 10.03 23.03 7.09
N ALA A 229 11.17 22.36 6.87
CA ALA A 229 12.38 23.01 6.39
C ALA A 229 12.69 22.57 4.95
N GLY A 230 12.15 23.29 3.95
CA GLY A 230 12.66 23.27 2.59
C GLY A 230 11.72 22.75 1.51
N SER A 231 10.40 22.88 1.66
CA SER A 231 9.46 22.56 0.58
C SER A 231 9.49 23.66 -0.50
N THR A 232 10.09 23.35 -1.64
CA THR A 232 9.75 24.01 -2.90
C THR A 232 8.26 23.77 -3.15
N ARG A 233 7.52 24.86 -3.32
CA ARG A 233 6.07 24.89 -3.56
C ARG A 233 5.71 23.88 -4.65
N PRO A 234 4.79 22.92 -4.43
CA PRO A 234 4.37 22.00 -5.47
C PRO A 234 3.67 22.77 -6.60
N ALA A 235 3.84 22.28 -7.83
CA ALA A 235 3.16 22.84 -9.01
C ALA A 235 1.64 22.71 -8.85
N PRO A 236 0.86 23.68 -9.39
CA PRO A 236 -0.59 23.59 -9.41
C PRO A 236 -1.07 22.34 -10.14
N LEU A 237 -2.19 21.76 -9.70
CA LEU A 237 -2.76 20.52 -10.25
C LEU A 237 -3.05 20.59 -11.76
N ASP A 238 -3.28 21.80 -12.29
CA ASP A 238 -3.57 22.04 -13.71
C ASP A 238 -2.32 21.94 -14.61
N GLU A 239 -1.11 21.97 -14.03
CA GLU A 239 0.16 21.82 -14.74
C GLU A 239 0.75 20.39 -14.63
N MET A 240 0.09 19.50 -13.89
CA MET A 240 0.47 18.09 -13.86
C MET A 240 -0.01 17.38 -15.14
N HIS A 241 0.58 17.75 -16.27
CA HIS A 241 0.59 16.91 -17.46
C HIS A 241 1.43 15.69 -17.09
N ILE A 242 0.78 14.58 -16.81
CA ILE A 242 1.44 13.27 -16.87
C ILE A 242 1.59 13.01 -18.36
N ASP A 243 2.75 13.29 -18.92
CA ASP A 243 3.16 12.72 -20.19
C ASP A 243 3.21 11.21 -20.00
N LEU A 244 2.07 10.57 -20.23
CA LEU A 244 2.04 9.17 -20.55
C LEU A 244 2.66 9.09 -21.96
N GLU A 245 3.96 8.91 -22.04
CA GLU A 245 4.55 8.31 -23.21
C GLU A 245 3.91 6.93 -23.34
N VAL A 246 2.84 6.89 -24.10
CA VAL A 246 2.33 5.67 -24.69
C VAL A 246 3.37 5.35 -25.76
N ASP A 247 4.25 4.40 -25.47
CA ASP A 247 5.07 3.78 -26.48
C ASP A 247 4.14 3.14 -27.51
N ASP A 248 3.82 3.90 -28.56
CA ASP A 248 3.05 3.48 -29.73
C ASP A 248 3.92 2.64 -30.71
N GLU A 249 5.02 2.07 -30.22
CA GLU A 249 5.93 1.19 -31.00
C GLU A 249 5.67 -0.31 -30.79
N ALA A 250 4.40 -0.72 -30.70
CA ALA A 250 4.06 -2.14 -30.77
C ALA A 250 2.86 -2.43 -31.68
N ALA A 251 2.81 -1.76 -32.82
CA ALA A 251 1.80 -2.06 -33.85
C ALA A 251 2.44 -2.01 -35.25
N GLU A 252 3.48 -2.81 -35.49
CA GLU A 252 3.82 -3.37 -36.83
C GLU A 252 4.93 -4.42 -36.62
N GLY A 253 4.53 -5.64 -36.45
CA GLY A 253 5.44 -6.78 -36.35
C GLY A 253 4.65 -8.08 -36.52
N ASP A 254 4.19 -8.28 -37.77
CA ASP A 254 3.64 -9.55 -38.24
C ASP A 254 4.77 -10.60 -38.20
N THR A 255 4.97 -11.26 -37.07
CA THR A 255 5.90 -12.37 -36.96
C THR A 255 5.10 -13.66 -36.98
N LEU A 256 4.89 -14.17 -38.19
CA LEU A 256 4.51 -15.56 -38.44
C LEU A 256 5.57 -16.48 -37.83
N LEU A 257 5.26 -17.12 -36.72
CA LEU A 257 5.98 -18.28 -36.25
C LEU A 257 5.50 -19.50 -37.06
N GLU A 258 6.24 -19.81 -38.12
CA GLU A 258 6.12 -21.11 -38.77
C GLU A 258 6.69 -22.20 -37.85
N LEU A 259 5.83 -23.06 -37.34
CA LEU A 259 6.21 -24.36 -36.77
C LEU A 259 6.24 -25.38 -37.88
N PRO A 260 7.28 -26.22 -37.99
CA PRO A 260 7.30 -27.30 -38.97
C PRO A 260 6.29 -28.37 -38.57
N LEU A 261 5.32 -28.64 -39.45
CA LEU A 261 4.47 -29.81 -39.44
C LEU A 261 5.14 -30.86 -40.30
N ASP A 262 5.81 -31.79 -39.67
CA ASP A 262 6.08 -33.08 -40.32
C ASP A 262 5.00 -34.10 -39.83
N ASP A 263 4.39 -34.72 -40.82
CA ASP A 263 3.53 -35.92 -40.74
C ASP A 263 2.19 -35.79 -40.03
N LEU A 264 1.13 -35.42 -40.80
CA LEU A 264 -0.13 -36.19 -40.79
C LEU A 264 -0.92 -35.97 -42.09
N ASP A 265 -1.26 -37.07 -42.65
CA ASP A 265 -1.95 -37.52 -43.83
C ASP A 265 -3.20 -36.72 -44.26
N GLU A 266 -3.48 -36.81 -45.52
CA GLU A 266 -4.49 -36.17 -46.35
C GLU A 266 -5.92 -36.16 -45.78
N GLY A 267 -6.60 -35.02 -45.90
CA GLY A 267 -8.05 -34.99 -45.83
C GLY A 267 -8.69 -33.64 -45.50
N ASN A 268 -9.04 -32.93 -46.55
CA ASN A 268 -10.14 -31.97 -46.64
C ASN A 268 -10.02 -30.60 -45.94
N GLY A 269 -9.95 -29.57 -46.76
CA GLY A 269 -9.88 -28.17 -46.39
C GLY A 269 -11.12 -27.65 -45.67
N ASP A 270 -10.84 -26.87 -44.65
CA ASP A 270 -11.62 -25.69 -44.32
C ASP A 270 -10.80 -24.83 -43.36
N THR A 271 -10.43 -23.66 -43.84
CA THR A 271 -9.65 -22.66 -43.09
C THR A 271 -10.58 -21.92 -42.15
N VAL A 272 -10.48 -22.18 -40.86
CA VAL A 272 -11.14 -21.35 -39.82
C VAL A 272 -10.17 -20.28 -39.39
N ARG A 273 -10.44 -19.02 -39.79
CA ARG A 273 -9.82 -17.83 -39.25
C ARG A 273 -10.37 -17.58 -37.84
N MET A 274 -9.56 -17.68 -36.83
CA MET A 274 -9.81 -17.03 -35.52
C MET A 274 -9.02 -15.72 -35.45
N GLN A 275 -9.76 -14.62 -35.29
CA GLN A 275 -9.21 -13.35 -34.82
C GLN A 275 -9.17 -13.37 -33.29
N LEU A 276 -8.03 -13.03 -32.75
CA LEU A 276 -7.86 -12.61 -31.35
C LEU A 276 -7.67 -11.09 -31.34
#